data_eaa003284ebaf21ceef9f0ce6220967c
#
_entry.id   eaa003284ebaf21ceef9f0ce6220967c
#
_cell.length_a   1.000
_cell.length_b   1.000
_cell.length_c   1.000
_cell.angle_alpha   90.00
_cell.angle_beta   90.00
_cell.angle_gamma   90.00
#
_symmetry.space_group_name_H-M   'P 1'
#
loop_
_entity.id
_entity.type
_entity.pdbx_description
1 polymer ?
#
loop_
_entity_poly.entity_id
_entity_poly.type
_entity_poly.pdbx_seq_one_letter_code
_entity_poly.pdbx_strand_id
1 'polypeptide(L)'
;TNQEFHLRIEGGVNYEQKIKDYVETMDVDKKDSHFFNFLVEYLPIEVEQYRKGFKIYRHRIDWKSHKTMLDGYIFLGNPTERSTTQPQQNFYIYFMPIFNKAKIKHGDEPDSIYIHMDKFSQEMKDLLELYAAAEEQIASADSSQKAFYQQYKDVYAKKLKTLFQHDFMENTEIYYQGELQTINPKMMAGGTKDQVIGNIASTLLEDYFCQKMPDYPKFTLLHTSLTSENRDNIIKGARMRIANPAIPNRDGDAVLAALGLLQDNQLSVDASIYAQSIRQKLEDKGEGQVLNRDEILHRIYKEWNDDWRSNDYG
;
A
#
# COMPACT_ATOMS: atom_id res chain seq x y z
N THR A 1 14.80 40.81 -1.66
CA THR A 1 14.68 41.24 -3.06
C THR A 1 13.98 40.12 -3.84
N ASN A 2 12.65 40.31 -4.02
CA ASN A 2 11.87 39.45 -4.92
C ASN A 2 12.33 39.76 -6.33
N GLN A 3 13.04 38.84 -6.95
CA GLN A 3 13.23 38.84 -8.39
C GLN A 3 11.98 38.21 -9.03
N GLU A 4 11.02 39.04 -9.44
CA GLU A 4 9.98 38.65 -10.37
C GLU A 4 10.63 38.49 -11.75
N PHE A 5 10.69 37.25 -12.23
CA PHE A 5 11.09 36.97 -13.60
C PHE A 5 9.89 37.23 -14.52
N HIS A 6 9.87 38.39 -15.17
CA HIS A 6 8.99 38.63 -16.30
C HIS A 6 9.56 37.94 -17.55
N LEU A 7 8.95 36.83 -17.96
CA LEU A 7 9.23 36.21 -19.26
C LEU A 7 8.68 37.16 -20.35
N ARG A 8 9.53 37.87 -21.05
CA ARG A 8 9.18 38.62 -22.26
C ARG A 8 9.15 37.64 -23.43
N ILE A 9 7.97 37.35 -23.95
CA ILE A 9 7.74 36.41 -25.06
C ILE A 9 7.77 37.18 -26.36
N GLU A 10 8.72 36.92 -27.21
CA GLU A 10 8.67 37.34 -28.61
C GLU A 10 7.57 36.54 -29.33
N GLY A 11 6.48 37.22 -29.73
CA GLY A 11 5.42 36.61 -30.51
C GLY A 11 4.00 36.71 -29.96
N GLY A 12 3.77 37.38 -28.82
CA GLY A 12 2.42 37.73 -28.37
C GLY A 12 1.53 36.58 -27.85
N VAL A 13 2.09 35.35 -27.70
CA VAL A 13 1.33 34.22 -27.17
C VAL A 13 1.42 34.19 -25.65
N ASN A 14 0.28 34.37 -24.97
CA ASN A 14 0.21 34.22 -23.52
C ASN A 14 -0.07 32.75 -23.15
N TYR A 15 1.01 31.98 -22.91
CA TYR A 15 0.91 30.57 -22.56
C TYR A 15 0.19 30.34 -21.23
N GLU A 16 0.36 31.21 -20.25
CA GLU A 16 -0.35 31.13 -18.97
C GLU A 16 -1.85 31.25 -19.18
N GLN A 17 -2.29 32.22 -20.02
CA GLN A 17 -3.72 32.38 -20.33
C GLN A 17 -4.29 31.14 -21.04
N LYS A 18 -3.54 30.56 -22.00
CA LYS A 18 -3.95 29.32 -22.67
C LYS A 18 -4.13 28.15 -21.71
N ILE A 19 -3.26 28.04 -20.70
CA ILE A 19 -3.40 27.02 -19.64
C ILE A 19 -4.68 27.27 -18.85
N LYS A 20 -4.94 28.52 -18.43
CA LYS A 20 -6.18 28.89 -17.70
C LYS A 20 -7.45 28.64 -18.50
N ASP A 21 -7.46 29.02 -19.78
CA ASP A 21 -8.60 28.79 -20.66
C ASP A 21 -8.87 27.28 -20.85
N TYR A 22 -7.82 26.46 -20.86
CA TYR A 22 -7.96 25.01 -20.98
C TYR A 22 -8.55 24.38 -19.72
N VAL A 23 -8.22 24.90 -18.52
CA VAL A 23 -8.80 24.43 -17.25
C VAL A 23 -10.33 24.48 -17.28
N GLU A 24 -10.91 25.56 -17.87
CA GLU A 24 -12.37 25.76 -17.94
C GLU A 24 -13.07 24.68 -18.79
N THR A 25 -12.37 24.11 -19.75
CA THR A 25 -12.89 23.10 -20.69
C THR A 25 -12.55 21.67 -20.32
N MET A 26 -11.67 21.47 -19.32
CA MET A 26 -11.19 20.15 -18.95
C MET A 26 -12.23 19.35 -18.18
N ASP A 27 -12.47 18.12 -18.63
CA ASP A 27 -13.34 17.15 -17.98
C ASP A 27 -12.82 16.77 -16.58
N VAL A 28 -13.73 16.58 -15.63
CA VAL A 28 -13.40 16.25 -14.23
C VAL A 28 -12.65 14.93 -14.10
N ASP A 29 -12.93 13.95 -14.94
CA ASP A 29 -12.22 12.66 -14.92
C ASP A 29 -10.77 12.81 -15.40
N LYS A 30 -10.52 13.72 -16.33
CA LYS A 30 -9.15 14.09 -16.72
C LYS A 30 -8.40 14.76 -15.57
N LYS A 31 -9.05 15.69 -14.85
CA LYS A 31 -8.45 16.35 -13.69
C LYS A 31 -8.06 15.31 -12.63
N ASP A 32 -8.94 14.35 -12.32
CA ASP A 32 -8.62 13.25 -11.40
C ASP A 32 -7.50 12.35 -11.91
N SER A 33 -7.47 12.07 -13.21
CA SER A 33 -6.39 11.29 -13.82
C SER A 33 -5.02 11.94 -13.63
N HIS A 34 -4.91 13.27 -13.84
CA HIS A 34 -3.68 14.03 -13.59
C HIS A 34 -3.34 14.11 -12.10
N PHE A 35 -4.35 14.24 -11.23
CA PHE A 35 -4.13 14.13 -9.80
C PHE A 35 -3.53 12.78 -9.40
N PHE A 36 -4.04 11.68 -9.92
CA PHE A 36 -3.49 10.35 -9.66
C PHE A 36 -2.06 10.18 -10.21
N ASN A 37 -1.75 10.73 -11.37
CA ASN A 37 -0.39 10.75 -11.88
C ASN A 37 0.54 11.55 -10.95
N PHE A 38 0.10 12.70 -10.47
CA PHE A 38 0.83 13.47 -9.47
C PHE A 38 1.05 12.69 -8.16
N LEU A 39 0.04 11.95 -7.67
CA LEU A 39 0.18 11.10 -6.48
C LEU A 39 1.24 10.03 -6.67
N VAL A 40 1.28 9.36 -7.81
CA VAL A 40 2.29 8.32 -8.13
C VAL A 40 3.69 8.89 -8.08
N GLU A 41 3.91 10.06 -8.70
CA GLU A 41 5.22 10.72 -8.67
C GLU A 41 5.59 11.22 -7.26
N TYR A 42 4.59 11.68 -6.51
CA TYR A 42 4.81 12.25 -5.19
C TYR A 42 5.04 11.22 -4.09
N LEU A 43 4.32 10.09 -4.15
CA LEU A 43 4.35 9.04 -3.12
C LEU A 43 5.36 7.93 -3.43
N PRO A 44 6.30 8.07 -4.35
CA PRO A 44 7.12 7.10 -5.06
C PRO A 44 6.52 5.67 -5.10
N ILE A 45 5.31 5.57 -5.66
CA ILE A 45 4.59 4.30 -5.77
C ILE A 45 5.03 3.58 -7.04
N GLU A 46 5.48 2.32 -6.91
CA GLU A 46 5.89 1.50 -8.05
C GLU A 46 4.71 0.70 -8.63
N VAL A 47 4.59 0.71 -9.96
CA VAL A 47 3.56 -0.08 -10.65
C VAL A 47 3.93 -1.56 -10.60
N GLU A 48 3.10 -2.37 -9.96
CA GLU A 48 3.27 -3.83 -9.93
C GLU A 48 2.67 -4.49 -11.17
N GLN A 49 1.48 -4.07 -11.56
CA GLN A 49 0.73 -4.68 -12.66
C GLN A 49 0.00 -3.64 -13.50
N TYR A 50 -0.18 -4.00 -14.78
CA TYR A 50 -1.03 -3.26 -15.70
C TYR A 50 -2.07 -4.23 -16.29
N ARG A 51 -3.33 -4.15 -15.84
CA ARG A 51 -4.41 -5.01 -16.31
C ARG A 51 -5.62 -4.21 -16.75
N LYS A 52 -6.18 -4.52 -17.91
CA LYS A 52 -7.41 -3.89 -18.46
C LYS A 52 -7.42 -2.35 -18.40
N GLY A 53 -6.25 -1.72 -18.57
CA GLY A 53 -6.12 -0.27 -18.51
C GLY A 53 -5.91 0.32 -17.11
N PHE A 54 -5.93 -0.49 -16.05
CA PHE A 54 -5.68 -0.03 -14.69
C PHE A 54 -4.26 -0.33 -14.22
N LYS A 55 -3.65 0.65 -13.55
CA LYS A 55 -2.37 0.49 -12.87
C LYS A 55 -2.63 0.04 -11.44
N ILE A 56 -1.98 -1.04 -11.03
CA ILE A 56 -2.07 -1.61 -9.70
C ILE A 56 -0.71 -1.44 -9.05
N TYR A 57 -0.68 -0.88 -7.86
CA TYR A 57 0.54 -0.54 -7.16
C TYR A 57 0.70 -1.43 -5.94
N ARG A 58 1.85 -2.08 -5.82
CA ARG A 58 2.18 -2.88 -4.65
C ARG A 58 2.56 -1.98 -3.49
N HIS A 59 2.08 -2.31 -2.30
CA HIS A 59 2.45 -1.64 -1.07
C HIS A 59 2.69 -2.67 0.03
N ARG A 60 3.70 -2.45 0.86
CA ARG A 60 4.00 -3.30 2.01
C ARG A 60 3.84 -2.53 3.29
N ILE A 61 3.28 -3.21 4.29
CA ILE A 61 3.21 -2.66 5.64
C ILE A 61 3.88 -3.59 6.63
N ASP A 62 4.42 -3.00 7.70
CA ASP A 62 4.99 -3.73 8.82
C ASP A 62 3.87 -4.10 9.81
N TRP A 63 3.55 -5.38 9.90
CA TRP A 63 2.70 -5.90 10.98
C TRP A 63 3.53 -5.99 12.25
N LYS A 64 3.61 -4.86 12.97
CA LYS A 64 4.56 -4.61 14.06
C LYS A 64 4.47 -5.59 15.21
N SER A 65 3.25 -5.99 15.61
CA SER A 65 3.03 -6.96 16.69
C SER A 65 3.58 -8.35 16.37
N HIS A 66 3.70 -8.68 15.09
CA HIS A 66 4.20 -9.96 14.59
C HIS A 66 5.59 -9.86 13.94
N LYS A 67 6.13 -8.64 13.79
CA LYS A 67 7.40 -8.37 13.09
C LYS A 67 7.50 -9.08 11.74
N THR A 68 6.50 -8.91 10.92
CA THR A 68 6.44 -9.42 9.55
C THR A 68 5.88 -8.38 8.61
N MET A 69 6.34 -8.41 7.35
CA MET A 69 5.79 -7.55 6.31
C MET A 69 4.61 -8.25 5.64
N LEU A 70 3.52 -7.50 5.45
CA LEU A 70 2.36 -7.95 4.70
C LEU A 70 2.25 -7.17 3.39
N ASP A 71 1.93 -7.89 2.32
CA ASP A 71 1.72 -7.30 0.99
C ASP A 71 0.26 -6.88 0.79
N GLY A 72 0.07 -5.73 0.17
CA GLY A 72 -1.22 -5.19 -0.23
C GLY A 72 -1.12 -4.46 -1.56
N TYR A 73 -2.25 -3.90 -1.99
CA TYR A 73 -2.32 -3.06 -3.18
C TYR A 73 -2.86 -1.67 -2.86
N ILE A 74 -2.34 -0.69 -3.62
CA ILE A 74 -2.90 0.65 -3.70
C ILE A 74 -3.66 0.78 -5.01
N PHE A 75 -4.88 1.30 -4.95
CA PHE A 75 -5.71 1.69 -6.06
C PHE A 75 -5.90 3.21 -6.10
N LEU A 76 -5.90 3.74 -7.31
CA LEU A 76 -6.19 5.14 -7.56
C LEU A 76 -7.55 5.22 -8.25
N GLY A 77 -8.59 5.58 -7.49
CA GLY A 77 -9.96 5.70 -7.97
C GLY A 77 -10.92 4.63 -7.46
N ASN A 78 -11.74 4.06 -8.33
CA ASN A 78 -12.92 3.28 -7.98
C ASN A 78 -12.60 1.93 -7.29
N PRO A 79 -13.19 1.65 -6.11
CA PRO A 79 -13.03 0.39 -5.41
C PRO A 79 -13.41 -0.88 -6.20
N THR A 80 -14.29 -0.76 -7.21
CA THR A 80 -14.74 -1.91 -8.02
C THR A 80 -13.62 -2.58 -8.82
N GLU A 81 -12.47 -1.93 -8.96
CA GLU A 81 -11.31 -2.47 -9.67
C GLU A 81 -10.63 -3.62 -8.92
N ARG A 82 -10.92 -3.79 -7.63
CA ARG A 82 -10.40 -4.86 -6.78
C ARG A 82 -10.63 -6.27 -7.38
N SER A 83 -11.80 -6.50 -7.95
CA SER A 83 -12.17 -7.80 -8.53
C SER A 83 -11.27 -8.25 -9.68
N THR A 84 -10.50 -7.34 -10.27
CA THR A 84 -9.58 -7.63 -11.39
C THR A 84 -8.17 -8.00 -10.94
N THR A 85 -7.84 -7.86 -9.65
CA THR A 85 -6.50 -8.14 -9.13
C THR A 85 -6.30 -9.62 -8.85
N GLN A 86 -5.13 -10.14 -9.24
CA GLN A 86 -4.69 -11.49 -8.97
C GLN A 86 -3.16 -11.50 -8.79
N PRO A 87 -2.62 -12.14 -7.78
CA PRO A 87 -3.31 -12.80 -6.65
C PRO A 87 -3.94 -11.79 -5.69
N GLN A 88 -4.89 -12.26 -4.90
CA GLN A 88 -5.46 -11.46 -3.79
C GLN A 88 -4.38 -11.16 -2.76
N GLN A 89 -4.47 -9.99 -2.14
CA GLN A 89 -3.50 -9.52 -1.15
C GLN A 89 -4.11 -9.47 0.26
N ASN A 90 -3.27 -9.15 1.25
CA ASN A 90 -3.70 -9.09 2.64
C ASN A 90 -4.59 -7.88 2.92
N PHE A 91 -4.39 -6.78 2.18
CA PHE A 91 -5.11 -5.52 2.36
C PHE A 91 -5.11 -4.67 1.10
N TYR A 92 -5.97 -3.64 1.10
CA TYR A 92 -6.14 -2.70 0.00
C TYR A 92 -6.25 -1.26 0.52
N ILE A 93 -5.62 -0.33 -0.19
CA ILE A 93 -5.70 1.12 0.08
C ILE A 93 -6.24 1.80 -1.17
N TYR A 94 -7.29 2.59 -1.01
CA TYR A 94 -7.91 3.33 -2.09
C TYR A 94 -7.70 4.83 -1.91
N PHE A 95 -7.05 5.47 -2.88
CA PHE A 95 -7.01 6.93 -2.97
C PHE A 95 -8.18 7.38 -3.83
N MET A 96 -9.10 8.11 -3.22
CA MET A 96 -10.32 8.53 -3.88
C MET A 96 -10.11 9.77 -4.76
N PRO A 97 -10.93 9.96 -5.84
CA PRO A 97 -10.87 11.15 -6.67
C PRO A 97 -11.23 12.42 -5.87
N ILE A 98 -10.71 13.57 -6.29
CA ILE A 98 -10.98 14.85 -5.60
C ILE A 98 -11.92 15.77 -6.37
N PHE A 99 -12.03 15.63 -7.69
CA PHE A 99 -12.86 16.46 -8.55
C PHE A 99 -14.20 15.80 -8.86
N ASN A 100 -14.22 14.52 -9.21
CA ASN A 100 -15.45 13.80 -9.52
C ASN A 100 -16.08 13.22 -8.25
N LYS A 101 -16.86 14.05 -7.54
CA LYS A 101 -17.54 13.66 -6.29
C LYS A 101 -18.50 12.48 -6.46
N ALA A 102 -19.07 12.27 -7.66
CA ALA A 102 -19.96 11.14 -7.91
C ALA A 102 -19.24 9.78 -7.84
N LYS A 103 -17.91 9.76 -7.98
CA LYS A 103 -17.07 8.57 -7.89
C LYS A 103 -16.47 8.36 -6.49
N ILE A 104 -16.71 9.29 -5.55
CA ILE A 104 -16.23 9.12 -4.17
C ILE A 104 -17.13 8.12 -3.47
N LYS A 105 -16.57 6.96 -3.17
CA LYS A 105 -17.25 5.89 -2.44
C LYS A 105 -16.27 5.27 -1.46
N HIS A 106 -16.78 4.78 -0.35
CA HIS A 106 -16.06 3.91 0.56
C HIS A 106 -16.96 2.74 0.92
N GLY A 107 -16.34 1.60 1.16
CA GLY A 107 -17.00 0.39 1.61
C GLY A 107 -16.75 0.14 3.09
N ASP A 108 -17.26 -0.97 3.56
CA ASP A 108 -17.14 -1.47 4.93
C ASP A 108 -16.24 -2.73 5.03
N GLU A 109 -15.55 -3.08 3.95
CA GLU A 109 -14.67 -4.25 3.91
C GLU A 109 -13.54 -4.12 4.94
N PRO A 110 -13.32 -5.16 5.78
CA PRO A 110 -12.39 -5.09 6.89
C PRO A 110 -10.90 -5.07 6.47
N ASP A 111 -10.61 -5.39 5.21
CA ASP A 111 -9.25 -5.37 4.65
C ASP A 111 -8.96 -4.11 3.82
N SER A 112 -9.86 -3.13 3.81
CA SER A 112 -9.82 -1.98 2.90
C SER A 112 -9.83 -0.64 3.64
N ILE A 113 -8.93 0.25 3.22
CA ILE A 113 -8.81 1.62 3.74
C ILE A 113 -9.08 2.59 2.59
N TYR A 114 -9.90 3.60 2.83
CA TYR A 114 -10.26 4.61 1.85
C TYR A 114 -9.72 5.98 2.28
N ILE A 115 -8.91 6.58 1.42
CA ILE A 115 -8.25 7.88 1.67
C ILE A 115 -8.94 8.93 0.79
N HIS A 116 -9.64 9.83 1.43
CA HIS A 116 -10.40 10.92 0.82
C HIS A 116 -9.62 12.23 0.94
N MET A 117 -9.45 12.91 -0.17
CA MET A 117 -8.72 14.17 -0.27
C MET A 117 -9.57 15.28 -0.92
N ASP A 118 -10.88 15.06 -1.04
CA ASP A 118 -11.79 16.03 -1.63
C ASP A 118 -12.00 17.31 -0.80
N LYS A 119 -11.52 17.30 0.46
CA LYS A 119 -11.46 18.49 1.34
C LYS A 119 -10.18 19.30 1.23
N PHE A 120 -9.30 18.96 0.31
CA PHE A 120 -8.13 19.80 0.01
C PHE A 120 -8.52 21.25 -0.25
N SER A 121 -7.63 22.18 0.13
CA SER A 121 -7.82 23.60 -0.04
C SER A 121 -8.16 23.96 -1.49
N GLN A 122 -8.89 25.06 -1.68
CA GLN A 122 -9.18 25.54 -3.04
C GLN A 122 -7.90 25.89 -3.80
N GLU A 123 -6.91 26.46 -3.11
CA GLU A 123 -5.60 26.76 -3.69
C GLU A 123 -4.91 25.48 -4.23
N MET A 124 -4.98 24.38 -3.48
CA MET A 124 -4.44 23.09 -3.91
C MET A 124 -5.17 22.56 -5.15
N LYS A 125 -6.50 22.67 -5.18
CA LYS A 125 -7.32 22.22 -6.32
C LYS A 125 -7.06 23.06 -7.56
N ASP A 126 -7.04 24.39 -7.44
CA ASP A 126 -6.75 25.30 -8.55
C ASP A 126 -5.37 25.04 -9.13
N LEU A 127 -4.39 24.78 -8.28
CA LEU A 127 -3.03 24.48 -8.71
C LEU A 127 -2.91 23.13 -9.40
N LEU A 128 -3.65 22.10 -8.95
CA LEU A 128 -3.76 20.81 -9.63
C LEU A 128 -4.38 20.95 -11.02
N GLU A 129 -5.42 21.78 -11.17
CA GLU A 129 -6.04 22.04 -12.45
C GLU A 129 -5.08 22.72 -13.42
N LEU A 130 -4.32 23.72 -12.95
CA LEU A 130 -3.29 24.38 -13.77
C LEU A 130 -2.14 23.40 -14.16
N TYR A 131 -1.72 22.54 -13.25
CA TYR A 131 -0.74 21.50 -13.52
C TYR A 131 -1.26 20.54 -14.59
N ALA A 132 -2.47 20.02 -14.43
CA ALA A 132 -3.13 19.13 -15.39
C ALA A 132 -3.28 19.77 -16.77
N ALA A 133 -3.74 21.03 -16.83
CA ALA A 133 -3.87 21.76 -18.08
C ALA A 133 -2.53 21.99 -18.79
N ALA A 134 -1.47 22.30 -18.04
CA ALA A 134 -0.13 22.44 -18.60
C ALA A 134 0.36 21.11 -19.20
N GLU A 135 0.10 19.99 -18.54
CA GLU A 135 0.48 18.64 -19.02
C GLU A 135 -0.26 18.26 -20.31
N GLU A 136 -1.56 18.55 -20.41
CA GLU A 136 -2.37 18.35 -21.62
C GLU A 136 -1.89 19.24 -22.78
N GLN A 137 -1.52 20.49 -22.49
CA GLN A 137 -0.97 21.39 -23.50
C GLN A 137 0.39 20.90 -24.01
N ILE A 138 1.24 20.32 -23.18
CA ILE A 138 2.50 19.69 -23.60
C ILE A 138 2.23 18.55 -24.59
N ALA A 139 1.21 17.73 -24.33
CA ALA A 139 0.88 16.59 -25.19
C ALA A 139 0.42 17.03 -26.60
N SER A 140 -0.29 18.15 -26.69
CA SER A 140 -0.86 18.67 -27.95
C SER A 140 -0.01 19.72 -28.66
N ALA A 141 0.98 20.33 -27.99
CA ALA A 141 1.81 21.42 -28.53
C ALA A 141 2.86 20.92 -29.54
N ASP A 142 3.25 21.83 -30.44
CA ASP A 142 4.43 21.63 -31.28
C ASP A 142 5.74 21.77 -30.49
N SER A 143 6.86 21.38 -31.14
CA SER A 143 8.17 21.33 -30.45
C SER A 143 8.65 22.68 -29.92
N SER A 144 8.24 23.80 -30.55
CA SER A 144 8.64 25.16 -30.15
C SER A 144 7.88 25.63 -28.89
N GLN A 145 6.65 25.16 -28.73
CA GLN A 145 5.74 25.54 -27.64
C GLN A 145 5.91 24.64 -26.40
N LYS A 146 6.29 23.38 -26.58
CA LYS A 146 6.45 22.40 -25.48
C LYS A 146 7.32 22.91 -24.34
N ALA A 147 8.43 23.56 -24.68
CA ALA A 147 9.36 24.06 -23.67
C ALA A 147 8.73 25.11 -22.73
N PHE A 148 7.84 25.94 -23.26
CA PHE A 148 7.14 26.96 -22.45
C PHE A 148 6.13 26.30 -21.51
N TYR A 149 5.29 25.39 -22.01
CA TYR A 149 4.34 24.68 -21.17
C TYR A 149 5.04 23.82 -20.08
N GLN A 150 6.20 23.24 -20.43
CA GLN A 150 6.99 22.48 -19.45
C GLN A 150 7.49 23.37 -18.30
N GLN A 151 7.93 24.59 -18.58
CA GLN A 151 8.32 25.52 -17.51
C GLN A 151 7.16 25.83 -16.56
N TYR A 152 5.96 26.07 -17.06
CA TYR A 152 4.78 26.26 -16.22
C TYR A 152 4.44 25.01 -15.41
N LYS A 153 4.44 23.84 -16.06
CA LYS A 153 4.23 22.56 -15.37
C LYS A 153 5.21 22.38 -14.21
N ASP A 154 6.50 22.64 -14.43
CA ASP A 154 7.55 22.49 -13.41
C ASP A 154 7.33 23.46 -12.22
N VAL A 155 6.92 24.69 -12.49
CA VAL A 155 6.58 25.69 -11.47
C VAL A 155 5.37 25.22 -10.65
N TYR A 156 4.31 24.74 -11.31
CA TYR A 156 3.13 24.23 -10.64
C TYR A 156 3.42 22.97 -9.84
N ALA A 157 4.18 22.03 -10.39
CA ALA A 157 4.60 20.81 -9.70
C ALA A 157 5.37 21.11 -8.39
N LYS A 158 6.28 22.10 -8.43
CA LYS A 158 7.03 22.52 -7.24
C LYS A 158 6.12 23.09 -6.16
N LYS A 159 5.17 23.96 -6.53
CA LYS A 159 4.20 24.53 -5.60
C LYS A 159 3.27 23.44 -5.04
N LEU A 160 2.78 22.56 -5.90
CA LEU A 160 1.95 21.42 -5.51
C LEU A 160 2.60 20.55 -4.44
N LYS A 161 3.88 20.21 -4.61
CA LYS A 161 4.62 19.39 -3.64
C LYS A 161 4.65 20.02 -2.24
N THR A 162 4.74 21.33 -2.18
CA THR A 162 4.76 22.09 -0.90
C THR A 162 3.36 22.11 -0.26
N LEU A 163 2.33 22.47 -1.03
CA LEU A 163 0.96 22.52 -0.54
C LEU A 163 0.40 21.15 -0.19
N PHE A 164 0.70 20.13 -0.99
CA PHE A 164 0.23 18.77 -0.76
C PHE A 164 0.67 18.24 0.61
N GLN A 165 1.89 18.53 1.03
CA GLN A 165 2.37 18.08 2.34
C GLN A 165 1.50 18.62 3.48
N HIS A 166 1.12 19.88 3.40
CA HIS A 166 0.25 20.52 4.38
C HIS A 166 -1.18 19.97 4.30
N ASP A 167 -1.78 20.02 3.10
CA ASP A 167 -3.16 19.58 2.88
C ASP A 167 -3.37 18.10 3.18
N PHE A 168 -2.38 17.25 2.87
CA PHE A 168 -2.45 15.82 3.19
C PHE A 168 -2.56 15.59 4.70
N MET A 169 -1.86 16.38 5.50
CA MET A 169 -1.87 16.24 6.96
C MET A 169 -3.15 16.77 7.61
N GLU A 170 -3.72 17.83 7.06
CA GLU A 170 -4.82 18.56 7.70
C GLU A 170 -6.19 18.29 7.08
N ASN A 171 -6.23 17.98 5.78
CA ASN A 171 -7.47 17.91 5.01
C ASN A 171 -7.74 16.52 4.40
N THR A 172 -6.99 15.49 4.82
CA THR A 172 -7.26 14.10 4.42
C THR A 172 -8.20 13.44 5.41
N GLU A 173 -9.23 12.79 4.92
CA GLU A 173 -10.11 11.93 5.69
C GLU A 173 -9.82 10.46 5.37
N ILE A 174 -9.77 9.64 6.41
CA ILE A 174 -9.53 8.21 6.28
C ILE A 174 -10.76 7.47 6.75
N TYR A 175 -11.31 6.63 5.90
CA TYR A 175 -12.43 5.76 6.24
C TYR A 175 -11.96 4.31 6.33
N TYR A 176 -12.40 3.62 7.37
CA TYR A 176 -12.18 2.22 7.58
C TYR A 176 -13.45 1.59 8.16
N GLN A 177 -13.91 0.48 7.56
CA GLN A 177 -15.19 -0.17 7.90
C GLN A 177 -16.37 0.79 7.91
N GLY A 178 -16.43 1.68 6.93
CA GLY A 178 -17.50 2.68 6.79
C GLY A 178 -17.40 3.88 7.74
N GLU A 179 -16.48 3.89 8.69
CA GLU A 179 -16.35 4.94 9.70
C GLU A 179 -15.15 5.85 9.46
N LEU A 180 -15.34 7.16 9.72
CA LEU A 180 -14.27 8.16 9.67
C LEU A 180 -13.31 7.92 10.84
N GLN A 181 -12.03 7.75 10.53
CA GLN A 181 -10.98 7.49 11.50
C GLN A 181 -10.28 8.75 11.96
N THR A 182 -9.98 8.81 13.25
CA THR A 182 -9.16 9.89 13.81
C THR A 182 -7.68 9.58 13.57
N ILE A 183 -6.99 10.47 12.86
CA ILE A 183 -5.55 10.36 12.64
C ILE A 183 -4.83 10.68 13.97
N ASN A 184 -4.07 9.71 14.47
CA ASN A 184 -3.29 9.87 15.69
C ASN A 184 -1.79 10.09 15.39
N PRO A 185 -1.00 10.62 16.36
CA PRO A 185 0.42 10.88 16.14
C PRO A 185 1.25 9.66 15.73
N LYS A 186 0.85 8.44 16.10
CA LYS A 186 1.55 7.22 15.71
C LYS A 186 1.39 6.91 14.23
N MET A 187 0.22 7.22 13.66
CA MET A 187 -0.04 7.07 12.21
C MET A 187 0.83 8.05 11.41
N MET A 188 1.08 9.22 11.97
CA MET A 188 1.86 10.27 11.31
C MET A 188 3.37 10.16 11.58
N ALA A 189 3.79 9.24 12.44
CA ALA A 189 5.20 9.03 12.73
C ALA A 189 5.91 8.45 11.49
N GLY A 190 7.01 9.05 11.10
CA GLY A 190 7.83 8.59 9.97
C GLY A 190 8.48 9.75 9.23
N GLY A 191 9.65 9.48 8.63
CA GLY A 191 10.39 10.49 7.86
C GLY A 191 9.94 10.59 6.41
N THR A 192 9.19 9.61 5.90
CA THR A 192 8.73 9.54 4.52
C THR A 192 7.22 9.36 4.43
N LYS A 193 6.63 9.78 3.32
CA LYS A 193 5.19 9.65 3.06
C LYS A 193 4.74 8.19 2.97
N ASP A 194 5.57 7.35 2.39
CA ASP A 194 5.34 5.91 2.33
C ASP A 194 5.24 5.30 3.73
N GLN A 195 6.10 5.73 4.65
CA GLN A 195 6.02 5.33 6.06
C GLN A 195 4.73 5.80 6.74
N VAL A 196 4.24 6.99 6.41
CA VAL A 196 2.97 7.50 6.95
C VAL A 196 1.80 6.62 6.48
N ILE A 197 1.70 6.34 5.17
CA ILE A 197 0.67 5.46 4.62
C ILE A 197 0.76 4.06 5.24
N GLY A 198 1.98 3.51 5.33
CA GLY A 198 2.23 2.22 5.97
C GLY A 198 1.84 2.19 7.45
N ASN A 199 2.10 3.26 8.21
CA ASN A 199 1.71 3.35 9.62
C ASN A 199 0.19 3.47 9.80
N ILE A 200 -0.49 4.23 8.93
CA ILE A 200 -1.96 4.32 8.92
C ILE A 200 -2.53 2.91 8.71
N ALA A 201 -2.11 2.23 7.65
CA ALA A 201 -2.59 0.90 7.32
C ALA A 201 -2.25 -0.13 8.40
N SER A 202 -1.02 -0.15 8.90
CA SER A 202 -0.59 -1.05 9.98
C SER A 202 -1.38 -0.83 11.27
N THR A 203 -1.79 0.40 11.56
CA THR A 203 -2.57 0.71 12.78
C THR A 203 -4.04 0.31 12.64
N LEU A 204 -4.66 0.63 11.50
CA LEU A 204 -6.09 0.37 11.29
C LEU A 204 -6.39 -1.12 11.05
N LEU A 205 -5.49 -1.83 10.38
CA LEU A 205 -5.67 -3.23 10.01
C LEU A 205 -5.14 -4.22 11.06
N GLU A 206 -4.59 -3.77 12.19
CA GLU A 206 -4.01 -4.64 13.22
C GLU A 206 -5.02 -5.69 13.72
N ASP A 207 -6.20 -5.24 14.12
CA ASP A 207 -7.25 -6.12 14.65
C ASP A 207 -7.77 -7.09 13.57
N TYR A 208 -7.92 -6.61 12.34
CA TYR A 208 -8.32 -7.46 11.22
C TYR A 208 -7.30 -8.57 10.97
N PHE A 209 -6.01 -8.28 10.95
CA PHE A 209 -4.99 -9.31 10.76
C PHE A 209 -4.94 -10.30 11.92
N CYS A 210 -5.08 -9.81 13.16
CA CYS A 210 -5.12 -10.68 14.33
C CYS A 210 -6.34 -11.62 14.31
N GLN A 211 -7.50 -11.15 13.85
CA GLN A 211 -8.70 -11.97 13.70
C GLN A 211 -8.60 -12.96 12.55
N LYS A 212 -8.08 -12.52 11.41
CA LYS A 212 -7.94 -13.35 10.20
C LYS A 212 -6.84 -14.40 10.34
N MET A 213 -5.78 -14.11 11.07
CA MET A 213 -4.60 -14.95 11.22
C MET A 213 -4.24 -15.15 12.70
N PRO A 214 -5.15 -15.72 13.54
CA PRO A 214 -4.94 -15.80 14.98
C PRO A 214 -3.72 -16.64 15.37
N ASP A 215 -3.41 -17.63 14.58
CA ASP A 215 -2.27 -18.55 14.80
C ASP A 215 -0.99 -18.08 14.07
N TYR A 216 -0.95 -16.87 13.49
CA TYR A 216 0.27 -16.41 12.81
C TYR A 216 1.40 -16.17 13.83
N PRO A 217 2.64 -16.67 13.58
CA PRO A 217 3.70 -16.61 14.57
C PRO A 217 4.15 -15.16 14.85
N LYS A 218 4.45 -14.87 16.11
CA LYS A 218 4.96 -13.56 16.56
C LYS A 218 6.48 -13.58 16.60
N PHE A 219 7.13 -13.04 15.58
CA PHE A 219 8.60 -13.02 15.46
C PHE A 219 9.25 -11.90 16.28
N THR A 220 8.75 -11.63 17.48
CA THR A 220 9.13 -10.48 18.32
C THR A 220 10.60 -10.42 18.70
N LEU A 221 11.29 -11.57 18.68
CA LEU A 221 12.73 -11.68 18.97
C LEU A 221 13.63 -11.39 17.75
N LEU A 222 13.08 -11.29 16.53
CA LEU A 222 13.84 -10.85 15.36
C LEU A 222 14.29 -9.40 15.55
N HIS A 223 15.45 -9.06 15.04
CA HIS A 223 15.94 -7.68 15.05
C HIS A 223 15.16 -6.81 14.06
N THR A 224 14.94 -7.32 12.86
CA THR A 224 14.16 -6.68 11.78
C THR A 224 12.95 -7.54 11.46
N SER A 225 11.90 -6.92 10.95
CA SER A 225 10.71 -7.64 10.51
C SER A 225 11.05 -8.64 9.41
N LEU A 226 10.33 -9.77 9.39
CA LEU A 226 10.46 -10.80 8.36
C LEU A 226 9.93 -10.28 7.02
N THR A 227 10.76 -10.38 5.99
CA THR A 227 10.45 -9.93 4.62
C THR A 227 10.74 -11.03 3.61
N SER A 228 10.27 -10.88 2.37
CA SER A 228 10.63 -11.78 1.26
C SER A 228 12.14 -11.82 1.01
N GLU A 229 12.85 -10.71 1.25
CA GLU A 229 14.28 -10.56 0.98
C GLU A 229 15.16 -11.24 2.05
N ASN A 230 14.75 -11.21 3.33
CA ASN A 230 15.55 -11.78 4.43
C ASN A 230 15.11 -13.18 4.85
N ARG A 231 13.90 -13.62 4.47
CA ARG A 231 13.28 -14.89 4.89
C ARG A 231 14.17 -16.10 4.68
N ASP A 232 14.76 -16.24 3.50
CA ASP A 232 15.52 -17.43 3.15
C ASP A 232 16.81 -17.55 3.99
N ASN A 233 17.46 -16.44 4.29
CA ASN A 233 18.62 -16.41 5.19
C ASN A 233 18.24 -16.76 6.63
N ILE A 234 17.12 -16.24 7.12
CA ILE A 234 16.59 -16.51 8.46
C ILE A 234 16.20 -17.99 8.59
N ILE A 235 15.49 -18.55 7.58
CA ILE A 235 15.13 -19.98 7.54
C ILE A 235 16.39 -20.85 7.50
N LYS A 236 17.41 -20.45 6.74
CA LYS A 236 18.71 -21.16 6.74
C LYS A 236 19.33 -21.18 8.14
N GLY A 237 19.28 -20.07 8.87
CA GLY A 237 19.73 -20.00 10.27
C GLY A 237 18.98 -20.97 11.17
N ALA A 238 17.65 -21.04 11.07
CA ALA A 238 16.83 -21.98 11.82
C ALA A 238 17.16 -23.46 11.49
N ARG A 239 17.36 -23.79 10.21
CA ARG A 239 17.78 -25.14 9.78
C ARG A 239 19.14 -25.51 10.33
N MET A 240 20.10 -24.57 10.33
CA MET A 240 21.43 -24.81 10.91
C MET A 240 21.36 -25.08 12.41
N ARG A 241 20.52 -24.36 13.14
CA ARG A 241 20.29 -24.56 14.57
C ARG A 241 19.68 -25.94 14.87
N ILE A 242 18.71 -26.39 14.05
CA ILE A 242 18.13 -27.74 14.17
C ILE A 242 19.18 -28.82 13.91
N ALA A 243 20.02 -28.65 12.89
CA ALA A 243 21.05 -29.61 12.53
C ALA A 243 22.17 -29.69 13.58
N ASN A 244 22.47 -28.58 14.26
CA ASN A 244 23.54 -28.50 15.29
C ASN A 244 22.98 -27.78 16.54
N PRO A 245 22.25 -28.50 17.40
CA PRO A 245 21.55 -27.88 18.55
C PRO A 245 22.49 -27.18 19.57
N ALA A 246 23.77 -27.47 19.56
CA ALA A 246 24.76 -26.84 20.44
C ALA A 246 25.22 -25.46 19.94
N ILE A 247 24.97 -25.11 18.68
CA ILE A 247 25.45 -23.87 18.07
C ILE A 247 24.28 -22.86 17.94
N PRO A 248 24.26 -21.81 18.78
CA PRO A 248 23.22 -20.80 18.67
C PRO A 248 23.26 -20.06 17.32
N ASN A 249 22.06 -19.69 16.82
CA ASN A 249 21.91 -18.83 15.67
C ASN A 249 20.84 -17.80 15.98
N ARG A 250 21.23 -16.54 16.15
CA ARG A 250 20.35 -15.47 16.64
C ARG A 250 18.98 -15.39 15.94
N ASP A 251 18.98 -15.28 14.62
CA ASP A 251 17.73 -15.09 13.86
C ASP A 251 17.01 -16.44 13.70
N GLY A 252 17.76 -17.54 13.57
CA GLY A 252 17.21 -18.88 13.56
C GLY A 252 16.53 -19.22 14.89
N ASP A 253 17.16 -18.91 16.01
CA ASP A 253 16.61 -19.13 17.35
C ASP A 253 15.35 -18.27 17.57
N ALA A 254 15.34 -17.03 17.09
CA ALA A 254 14.16 -16.16 17.14
C ALA A 254 12.95 -16.75 16.40
N VAL A 255 13.16 -17.30 15.22
CA VAL A 255 12.10 -17.97 14.45
C VAL A 255 11.65 -19.26 15.13
N LEU A 256 12.58 -20.09 15.58
CA LEU A 256 12.25 -21.34 16.26
C LEU A 256 11.45 -21.07 17.56
N ALA A 257 11.81 -20.04 18.30
CA ALA A 257 11.07 -19.61 19.48
C ALA A 257 9.64 -19.14 19.11
N ALA A 258 9.51 -18.34 18.06
CA ALA A 258 8.19 -17.87 17.58
C ALA A 258 7.28 -19.04 17.13
N LEU A 259 7.86 -20.10 16.59
CA LEU A 259 7.16 -21.32 16.21
C LEU A 259 6.94 -22.30 17.39
N GLY A 260 7.36 -21.96 18.60
CA GLY A 260 7.29 -22.85 19.77
C GLY A 260 8.21 -24.07 19.69
N LEU A 261 9.25 -24.01 18.84
CA LEU A 261 10.22 -25.09 18.63
C LEU A 261 11.51 -24.93 19.45
N LEU A 262 11.67 -23.79 20.13
CA LEU A 262 12.83 -23.52 20.99
C LEU A 262 12.34 -22.91 22.32
N GLN A 263 12.63 -23.57 23.42
CA GLN A 263 12.36 -23.14 24.78
C GLN A 263 13.60 -23.33 25.65
N ASP A 264 13.94 -22.33 26.46
CA ASP A 264 15.12 -22.40 27.36
C ASP A 264 16.39 -22.89 26.65
N ASN A 265 16.60 -22.44 25.40
CA ASN A 265 17.70 -22.83 24.52
C ASN A 265 17.70 -24.32 24.10
N GLN A 266 16.64 -25.07 24.34
CA GLN A 266 16.45 -26.44 23.94
C GLN A 266 15.40 -26.60 22.85
N LEU A 267 15.70 -27.43 21.86
CA LEU A 267 14.74 -27.76 20.79
C LEU A 267 13.71 -28.75 21.32
N SER A 268 12.42 -28.41 21.15
CA SER A 268 11.30 -29.27 21.48
C SER A 268 10.15 -29.03 20.50
N VAL A 269 9.40 -30.08 20.21
CA VAL A 269 8.20 -30.00 19.35
C VAL A 269 6.91 -29.91 20.19
N ASP A 270 7.01 -30.16 21.49
CA ASP A 270 5.84 -30.37 22.34
C ASP A 270 5.00 -29.09 22.57
N ALA A 271 5.63 -27.92 22.52
CA ALA A 271 4.96 -26.64 22.68
C ALA A 271 4.54 -25.99 21.36
N SER A 272 4.95 -26.55 20.22
CA SER A 272 4.66 -26.00 18.91
C SER A 272 3.30 -26.42 18.40
N ILE A 273 2.36 -25.48 18.32
CA ILE A 273 1.03 -25.73 17.71
C ILE A 273 1.13 -26.20 16.26
N TYR A 274 2.14 -25.73 15.53
CA TYR A 274 2.40 -26.12 14.14
C TYR A 274 2.92 -27.56 14.05
N ALA A 275 3.88 -27.93 14.89
CA ALA A 275 4.41 -29.30 14.94
C ALA A 275 3.33 -30.29 15.37
N GLN A 276 2.53 -29.96 16.38
CA GLN A 276 1.40 -30.77 16.85
C GLN A 276 0.36 -30.94 15.74
N SER A 277 0.01 -29.87 15.00
CA SER A 277 -0.92 -29.96 13.88
C SER A 277 -0.42 -30.87 12.75
N ILE A 278 0.88 -30.81 12.42
CA ILE A 278 1.48 -31.68 11.42
C ILE A 278 1.48 -33.13 11.90
N ARG A 279 1.84 -33.35 13.16
CA ARG A 279 1.83 -34.67 13.78
C ARG A 279 0.44 -35.30 13.76
N GLN A 280 -0.58 -34.55 14.18
CA GLN A 280 -1.97 -35.03 14.15
C GLN A 280 -2.42 -35.43 12.75
N LYS A 281 -2.10 -34.61 11.75
CA LYS A 281 -2.42 -34.92 10.34
C LYS A 281 -1.72 -36.18 9.83
N LEU A 282 -0.49 -36.45 10.29
CA LEU A 282 0.24 -37.68 9.96
C LEU A 282 -0.40 -38.90 10.62
N GLU A 283 -0.77 -38.79 11.89
CA GLU A 283 -1.45 -39.84 12.66
C GLU A 283 -2.80 -40.17 12.03
N ASP A 284 -3.59 -39.15 11.64
CA ASP A 284 -4.88 -39.32 10.98
C ASP A 284 -4.79 -40.02 9.62
N LYS A 285 -3.68 -39.86 8.91
CA LYS A 285 -3.42 -40.56 7.63
C LYS A 285 -3.05 -42.01 7.79
N GLY A 286 -2.43 -42.40 8.89
CA GLY A 286 -1.99 -43.73 9.18
C GLY A 286 -0.55 -44.07 8.73
N GLU A 287 -0.09 -45.26 9.12
CA GLU A 287 1.27 -45.69 8.86
C GLU A 287 1.62 -45.79 7.36
N GLY A 288 2.87 -45.38 7.04
CA GLY A 288 3.39 -45.41 5.67
C GLY A 288 2.89 -44.31 4.75
N GLN A 289 2.07 -43.38 5.25
CA GLN A 289 1.56 -42.23 4.48
C GLN A 289 2.44 -41.00 4.67
N VAL A 290 2.42 -40.09 3.69
CA VAL A 290 3.15 -38.82 3.73
C VAL A 290 2.17 -37.65 3.58
N LEU A 291 2.49 -36.53 4.18
CA LEU A 291 1.78 -35.27 3.94
C LEU A 291 2.43 -34.54 2.77
N ASN A 292 1.63 -34.10 1.83
CA ASN A 292 2.08 -33.19 0.80
C ASN A 292 2.04 -31.72 1.31
N ARG A 293 2.65 -30.82 0.54
CA ARG A 293 2.71 -29.40 0.89
C ARG A 293 1.32 -28.78 1.08
N ASP A 294 0.39 -29.09 0.21
CA ASP A 294 -0.94 -28.47 0.24
C ASP A 294 -1.73 -28.91 1.46
N GLU A 295 -1.60 -30.16 1.88
CA GLU A 295 -2.22 -30.67 3.11
C GLU A 295 -1.66 -30.01 4.37
N ILE A 296 -0.35 -29.69 4.38
CA ILE A 296 0.27 -28.95 5.50
C ILE A 296 -0.26 -27.51 5.54
N LEU A 297 -0.34 -26.86 4.38
CA LEU A 297 -0.73 -25.46 4.26
C LEU A 297 -2.26 -25.26 4.36
N HIS A 298 -3.04 -26.31 4.11
CA HIS A 298 -4.50 -26.19 4.01
C HIS A 298 -5.19 -25.62 5.26
N ARG A 299 -4.63 -25.84 6.45
CA ARG A 299 -5.15 -25.23 7.67
C ARG A 299 -4.87 -23.73 7.75
N ILE A 300 -3.74 -23.29 7.19
CA ILE A 300 -3.36 -21.87 7.17
C ILE A 300 -4.17 -21.10 6.12
N TYR A 301 -4.62 -21.81 5.04
CA TYR A 301 -5.32 -21.20 3.90
C TYR A 301 -6.79 -21.58 3.78
N LYS A 302 -7.30 -22.55 4.54
CA LYS A 302 -8.69 -23.00 4.41
C LYS A 302 -9.69 -21.93 4.84
N GLU A 303 -9.38 -21.21 5.91
CA GLU A 303 -10.18 -20.05 6.33
C GLU A 303 -10.09 -18.89 5.32
N TRP A 304 -9.00 -18.80 4.56
CA TRP A 304 -8.83 -17.83 3.48
C TRP A 304 -9.69 -18.15 2.23
N ASN A 305 -9.99 -19.42 1.98
CA ASN A 305 -10.70 -19.84 0.77
C ASN A 305 -12.20 -20.09 1.00
N ASP A 306 -12.64 -20.43 2.19
CA ASP A 306 -14.04 -20.74 2.46
C ASP A 306 -14.92 -19.49 2.49
N ASP A 307 -14.42 -18.36 2.99
CA ASP A 307 -15.08 -17.03 2.87
C ASP A 307 -15.18 -16.54 1.42
N TRP A 308 -14.30 -17.00 0.56
CA TRP A 308 -14.23 -16.55 -0.83
C TRP A 308 -15.26 -17.25 -1.72
N ARG A 309 -15.61 -18.50 -1.42
CA ARG A 309 -16.59 -19.28 -2.20
C ARG A 309 -18.03 -19.02 -1.81
N SER A 310 -18.28 -18.47 -0.63
CA SER A 310 -19.64 -18.18 -0.16
C SER A 310 -20.21 -16.86 -0.69
N ASN A 311 -19.39 -15.96 -1.20
CA ASN A 311 -19.82 -14.63 -1.68
C ASN A 311 -19.97 -14.50 -3.20
N ASP A 312 -19.66 -15.55 -4.00
CA ASP A 312 -19.67 -15.44 -5.48
C ASP A 312 -20.93 -16.06 -6.15
N TYR A 313 -21.94 -16.47 -5.38
CA TYR A 313 -23.23 -16.93 -5.92
C TYR A 313 -24.39 -16.40 -5.10
N GLY A 314 -24.71 -15.14 -5.35
CA GLY A 314 -25.94 -14.52 -4.90
C GLY A 314 -26.41 -13.48 -5.91
#